data_f13265a7574655f4234cfd80036c8544
#
_entry.id   f13265a7574655f4234cfd80036c8544
#
_cell.length_a   1.000
_cell.length_b   1.000
_cell.length_c   1.000
_cell.angle_alpha   90.00
_cell.angle_beta   90.00
_cell.angle_gamma   90.00
#
_symmetry.space_group_name_H-M   'P 1'
#
loop_
_entity.id
_entity.type
_entity.pdbx_description
1 polymer ?
#
loop_
_entity_poly.entity_id
_entity_poly.type
_entity_poly.pdbx_seq_one_letter_code
_entity_poly.pdbx_strand_id
1 'polypeptide(L)'
;MGAWGVGTFENDDASDWVYQLEEAGDLDLVEVTLQAAADPEAYLEAPTCCMALAAAEVVAALAGQPAPDLPEEIRTWVGEHRLRVPSALRTLSVKALDQVAADSELKELWAESEERGAWVDRLQELRARLVT
;
A
#
# COMPACT_ATOMS: atom_id res chain seq x y z
N MET A 1 -4.96 -16.02 8.24
CA MET A 1 -4.56 -14.84 7.45
C MET A 1 -3.10 -14.96 7.05
N GLY A 2 -2.74 -14.60 5.83
CA GLY A 2 -1.37 -14.76 5.33
C GLY A 2 -0.38 -13.70 5.79
N ALA A 3 -0.65 -12.99 6.90
CA ALA A 3 0.26 -11.97 7.43
C ALA A 3 1.22 -12.59 8.44
N TRP A 4 2.51 -12.27 8.30
CA TRP A 4 3.53 -12.72 9.24
C TRP A 4 4.25 -11.56 9.95
N GLY A 5 3.73 -10.32 9.81
CA GLY A 5 4.22 -9.15 10.51
C GLY A 5 3.41 -7.90 10.16
N VAL A 6 3.74 -6.77 10.77
CA VAL A 6 3.05 -5.50 10.56
C VAL A 6 3.53 -4.74 9.32
N GLY A 7 4.64 -5.15 8.71
CA GLY A 7 5.18 -4.50 7.52
C GLY A 7 4.24 -4.67 6.33
N THR A 8 4.21 -3.67 5.46
CA THR A 8 3.31 -3.65 4.30
C THR A 8 3.45 -4.89 3.41
N PHE A 9 4.67 -5.43 3.30
CA PHE A 9 4.95 -6.57 2.42
C PHE A 9 5.08 -7.89 3.19
N GLU A 10 4.74 -7.91 4.46
CA GLU A 10 4.80 -9.10 5.29
C GLU A 10 3.48 -9.87 5.29
N ASN A 11 2.94 -10.10 4.09
CA ASN A 11 1.73 -10.89 3.86
C ASN A 11 1.71 -11.41 2.43
N ASP A 12 0.96 -12.50 2.21
CA ASP A 12 0.91 -13.18 0.91
C ASP A 12 0.27 -12.32 -0.18
N ASP A 13 -0.77 -11.56 0.16
CA ASP A 13 -1.49 -10.75 -0.83
C ASP A 13 -0.60 -9.65 -1.42
N ALA A 14 0.16 -8.97 -0.57
CA ALA A 14 1.09 -7.95 -1.03
C ALA A 14 2.22 -8.57 -1.85
N SER A 15 2.75 -9.73 -1.43
CA SER A 15 3.80 -10.42 -2.16
C SER A 15 3.34 -10.85 -3.55
N ASP A 16 2.11 -11.37 -3.66
CA ASP A 16 1.54 -11.75 -4.95
C ASP A 16 1.32 -10.53 -5.85
N TRP A 17 0.91 -9.41 -5.27
CA TRP A 17 0.72 -8.17 -6.01
C TRP A 17 2.06 -7.66 -6.61
N VAL A 18 3.17 -7.86 -5.92
CA VAL A 18 4.50 -7.48 -6.42
C VAL A 18 4.82 -8.17 -7.75
N TYR A 19 4.43 -9.44 -7.90
CA TYR A 19 4.63 -10.14 -9.16
C TYR A 19 3.87 -9.48 -10.30
N GLN A 20 2.65 -8.99 -10.04
CA GLN A 20 1.88 -8.27 -11.05
C GLN A 20 2.56 -6.94 -11.40
N LEU A 21 3.11 -6.25 -10.40
CA LEU A 21 3.81 -4.99 -10.62
C LEU A 21 5.04 -5.19 -11.53
N GLU A 22 5.78 -6.26 -11.35
CA GLU A 22 6.97 -6.54 -12.15
C GLU A 22 6.66 -6.60 -13.65
N GLU A 23 5.45 -6.99 -14.02
CA GLU A 23 5.01 -7.05 -15.41
C GLU A 23 4.37 -5.74 -15.91
N ALA A 24 4.10 -4.80 -15.00
CA ALA A 24 3.47 -3.53 -15.36
C ALA A 24 4.50 -2.54 -15.92
N GLY A 25 4.11 -1.82 -16.98
CA GLY A 25 4.98 -0.82 -17.60
C GLY A 25 4.59 0.62 -17.27
N ASP A 26 3.50 0.81 -16.52
CA ASP A 26 2.97 2.14 -16.19
C ASP A 26 2.28 2.09 -14.81
N LEU A 27 1.55 3.15 -14.48
CA LEU A 27 0.87 3.30 -13.18
C LEU A 27 -0.58 2.80 -13.15
N ASP A 28 -1.06 2.18 -14.22
CA ASP A 28 -2.47 1.73 -14.28
C ASP A 28 -2.79 0.71 -13.19
N LEU A 29 -1.92 -0.28 -12.98
CA LEU A 29 -2.12 -1.27 -11.92
C LEU A 29 -2.17 -0.62 -10.54
N VAL A 30 -1.25 0.31 -10.29
CA VAL A 30 -1.17 1.03 -9.02
C VAL A 30 -2.46 1.82 -8.78
N GLU A 31 -2.93 2.53 -9.80
CA GLU A 31 -4.16 3.33 -9.70
C GLU A 31 -5.39 2.46 -9.45
N VAL A 32 -5.56 1.38 -10.20
CA VAL A 32 -6.70 0.46 -10.03
C VAL A 32 -6.70 -0.16 -8.64
N THR A 33 -5.53 -0.55 -8.17
CA THR A 33 -5.38 -1.16 -6.84
C THR A 33 -5.77 -0.17 -5.73
N LEU A 34 -5.31 1.07 -5.83
CA LEU A 34 -5.64 2.11 -4.85
C LEU A 34 -7.12 2.48 -4.91
N GLN A 35 -7.69 2.57 -6.11
CA GLN A 35 -9.09 2.93 -6.28
C GLN A 35 -10.03 1.92 -5.61
N ALA A 36 -9.69 0.65 -5.68
CA ALA A 36 -10.49 -0.42 -5.04
C ALA A 36 -10.60 -0.24 -3.53
N ALA A 37 -9.58 0.31 -2.89
CA ALA A 37 -9.59 0.56 -1.45
C ALA A 37 -10.13 1.95 -1.10
N ALA A 38 -9.91 2.94 -1.96
CA ALA A 38 -10.35 4.32 -1.70
C ALA A 38 -11.86 4.47 -1.78
N ASP A 39 -12.50 3.76 -2.70
CA ASP A 39 -13.94 3.81 -2.90
C ASP A 39 -14.51 2.39 -2.98
N PRO A 40 -14.54 1.65 -1.85
CA PRO A 40 -15.05 0.28 -1.86
C PRO A 40 -16.57 0.28 -2.10
N GLU A 41 -17.04 -0.59 -2.98
CA GLU A 41 -18.47 -0.75 -3.28
C GLU A 41 -19.20 -1.49 -2.18
N ALA A 42 -18.45 -2.22 -1.35
CA ALA A 42 -18.97 -3.04 -0.27
C ALA A 42 -17.95 -3.01 0.87
N TYR A 43 -18.03 -3.95 1.78
CA TYR A 43 -17.07 -4.06 2.88
C TYR A 43 -15.65 -4.25 2.32
N LEU A 44 -14.71 -3.45 2.81
CA LEU A 44 -13.33 -3.48 2.35
C LEU A 44 -12.59 -4.67 2.97
N GLU A 45 -12.33 -5.69 2.14
CA GLU A 45 -11.71 -6.93 2.59
C GLU A 45 -10.20 -6.82 2.75
N ALA A 46 -9.63 -7.66 3.63
CA ALA A 46 -8.20 -7.63 3.95
C ALA A 46 -7.27 -7.77 2.74
N PRO A 47 -7.51 -8.69 1.78
CA PRO A 47 -6.63 -8.78 0.60
C PRO A 47 -6.55 -7.48 -0.18
N THR A 48 -7.68 -6.81 -0.39
CA THR A 48 -7.71 -5.51 -1.08
C THR A 48 -6.92 -4.46 -0.31
N CYS A 49 -7.03 -4.45 1.02
CA CYS A 49 -6.26 -3.56 1.87
C CYS A 49 -4.76 -3.78 1.71
N CYS A 50 -4.33 -5.04 1.78
CA CYS A 50 -2.91 -5.38 1.69
C CYS A 50 -2.31 -4.95 0.35
N MET A 51 -3.02 -5.17 -0.75
CA MET A 51 -2.58 -4.74 -2.07
C MET A 51 -2.52 -3.22 -2.19
N ALA A 52 -3.53 -2.53 -1.63
CA ALA A 52 -3.57 -1.07 -1.67
C ALA A 52 -2.42 -0.44 -0.88
N LEU A 53 -2.07 -1.01 0.27
CA LEU A 53 -0.92 -0.52 1.04
C LEU A 53 0.38 -0.72 0.27
N ALA A 54 0.53 -1.85 -0.41
CA ALA A 54 1.69 -2.10 -1.28
C ALA A 54 1.77 -1.07 -2.40
N ALA A 55 0.63 -0.79 -3.05
CA ALA A 55 0.56 0.23 -4.11
C ALA A 55 0.92 1.62 -3.59
N ALA A 56 0.45 1.97 -2.39
CA ALA A 56 0.78 3.25 -1.77
C ALA A 56 2.28 3.38 -1.49
N GLU A 57 2.94 2.30 -1.09
CA GLU A 57 4.39 2.29 -0.91
C GLU A 57 5.13 2.56 -2.23
N VAL A 58 4.63 2.01 -3.34
CA VAL A 58 5.19 2.27 -4.66
C VAL A 58 5.07 3.76 -5.00
N VAL A 59 3.90 4.36 -4.73
CA VAL A 59 3.68 5.79 -4.98
C VAL A 59 4.68 6.63 -4.16
N ALA A 60 4.85 6.31 -2.88
CA ALA A 60 5.79 7.02 -2.02
C ALA A 60 7.23 6.88 -2.54
N ALA A 61 7.62 5.68 -2.97
CA ALA A 61 8.96 5.44 -3.50
C ALA A 61 9.22 6.23 -4.78
N LEU A 62 8.25 6.25 -5.70
CA LEU A 62 8.35 7.02 -6.94
C LEU A 62 8.42 8.52 -6.66
N ALA A 63 7.79 8.98 -5.58
CA ALA A 63 7.84 10.37 -5.16
C ALA A 63 9.12 10.74 -4.40
N GLY A 64 10.05 9.81 -4.27
CA GLY A 64 11.33 10.06 -3.60
C GLY A 64 11.34 9.77 -2.10
N GLN A 65 10.31 9.09 -1.59
CA GLN A 65 10.17 8.76 -0.17
C GLN A 65 9.98 7.25 0.04
N PRO A 66 10.96 6.41 -0.38
CA PRO A 66 10.82 4.96 -0.24
C PRO A 66 10.97 4.52 1.22
N ALA A 67 10.27 3.43 1.58
CA ALA A 67 10.46 2.81 2.88
C ALA A 67 11.85 2.18 2.98
N PRO A 68 12.47 2.19 4.16
CA PRO A 68 13.78 1.55 4.34
C PRO A 68 13.76 0.05 4.05
N ASP A 69 12.63 -0.61 4.29
CA ASP A 69 12.45 -2.05 4.10
C ASP A 69 11.73 -2.41 2.80
N LEU A 70 11.70 -1.49 1.84
CA LEU A 70 11.06 -1.73 0.55
C LEU A 70 11.71 -2.94 -0.15
N PRO A 71 10.91 -3.92 -0.63
CA PRO A 71 11.45 -5.09 -1.32
C PRO A 71 12.32 -4.71 -2.52
N GLU A 72 13.36 -5.51 -2.76
CA GLU A 72 14.30 -5.26 -3.85
C GLU A 72 13.60 -5.22 -5.21
N GLU A 73 12.63 -6.09 -5.44
CA GLU A 73 11.87 -6.15 -6.68
C GLU A 73 11.18 -4.81 -6.98
N ILE A 74 10.63 -4.17 -5.95
CA ILE A 74 9.99 -2.86 -6.10
C ILE A 74 11.04 -1.78 -6.30
N ARG A 75 12.17 -1.82 -5.58
CA ARG A 75 13.25 -0.85 -5.77
C ARG A 75 13.76 -0.89 -7.20
N THR A 76 13.92 -2.10 -7.75
CA THR A 76 14.35 -2.31 -9.14
C THR A 76 13.32 -1.74 -10.10
N TRP A 77 12.05 -2.07 -9.90
CA TRP A 77 10.96 -1.57 -10.76
C TRP A 77 10.89 -0.04 -10.76
N VAL A 78 10.96 0.57 -9.59
CA VAL A 78 10.93 2.03 -9.43
C VAL A 78 12.13 2.66 -10.14
N GLY A 79 13.31 2.09 -9.98
CA GLY A 79 14.54 2.58 -10.61
C GLY A 79 14.53 2.47 -12.12
N GLU A 80 13.93 1.41 -12.65
CA GLU A 80 13.85 1.19 -14.10
C GLU A 80 12.79 2.06 -14.77
N HIS A 81 11.66 2.31 -14.10
CA HIS A 81 10.55 3.03 -14.73
C HIS A 81 10.58 4.54 -14.48
N ARG A 82 11.03 4.97 -13.29
CA ARG A 82 11.17 6.39 -12.92
C ARG A 82 9.98 7.25 -13.33
N LEU A 83 8.78 6.71 -13.15
CA LEU A 83 7.56 7.38 -13.57
C LEU A 83 7.24 8.58 -12.67
N ARG A 84 6.74 9.65 -13.28
CA ARG A 84 6.29 10.82 -12.53
C ARG A 84 4.97 10.49 -11.85
N VAL A 85 4.84 10.85 -10.58
CA VAL A 85 3.61 10.64 -9.81
C VAL A 85 2.73 11.88 -9.92
N PRO A 86 1.53 11.79 -10.55
CA PRO A 86 0.58 12.90 -10.54
C PRO A 86 0.10 13.18 -9.12
N SER A 87 -0.19 14.44 -8.80
CA SER A 87 -0.72 14.79 -7.48
C SER A 87 -2.03 14.06 -7.18
N ALA A 88 -2.86 13.82 -8.20
CA ALA A 88 -4.10 13.07 -8.04
C ALA A 88 -3.84 11.64 -7.54
N LEU A 89 -2.75 11.02 -7.96
CA LEU A 89 -2.40 9.67 -7.52
C LEU A 89 -1.95 9.67 -6.05
N ARG A 90 -1.23 10.68 -5.63
CA ARG A 90 -0.85 10.83 -4.21
C ARG A 90 -2.10 11.04 -3.35
N THR A 91 -3.03 11.86 -3.80
CA THR A 91 -4.30 12.09 -3.11
C THR A 91 -5.10 10.79 -3.00
N LEU A 92 -5.14 10.02 -4.08
CA LEU A 92 -5.81 8.71 -4.09
C LEU A 92 -5.16 7.74 -3.10
N SER A 93 -3.83 7.75 -3.02
CA SER A 93 -3.10 6.91 -2.06
C SER A 93 -3.47 7.25 -0.63
N VAL A 94 -3.53 8.54 -0.29
CA VAL A 94 -3.93 9.00 1.05
C VAL A 94 -5.37 8.59 1.35
N LYS A 95 -6.27 8.74 0.37
CA LYS A 95 -7.67 8.37 0.53
C LYS A 95 -7.81 6.87 0.80
N ALA A 96 -7.09 6.04 0.05
CA ALA A 96 -7.09 4.59 0.25
C ALA A 96 -6.58 4.24 1.65
N LEU A 97 -5.48 4.84 2.05
CA LEU A 97 -4.86 4.61 3.35
C LEU A 97 -5.80 5.01 4.49
N ASP A 98 -6.46 6.16 4.37
CA ASP A 98 -7.39 6.64 5.38
C ASP A 98 -8.61 5.71 5.49
N GLN A 99 -9.09 5.17 4.37
CA GLN A 99 -10.19 4.21 4.36
C GLN A 99 -9.80 2.91 5.07
N VAL A 100 -8.61 2.39 4.79
CA VAL A 100 -8.09 1.18 5.45
C VAL A 100 -7.99 1.40 6.96
N ALA A 101 -7.50 2.57 7.37
CA ALA A 101 -7.32 2.88 8.79
C ALA A 101 -8.64 3.10 9.53
N ALA A 102 -9.65 3.60 8.82
CA ALA A 102 -10.94 3.97 9.46
C ALA A 102 -11.93 2.81 9.51
N ASP A 103 -12.06 2.07 8.40
CA ASP A 103 -13.11 1.04 8.29
C ASP A 103 -12.71 -0.02 7.26
N SER A 104 -12.17 -1.13 7.73
CA SER A 104 -11.75 -2.24 6.87
C SER A 104 -11.61 -3.52 7.67
N GLU A 105 -11.65 -4.64 6.97
CA GLU A 105 -11.39 -5.94 7.57
C GLU A 105 -9.98 -6.02 8.16
N LEU A 106 -9.00 -5.44 7.47
CA LEU A 106 -7.62 -5.45 7.96
C LEU A 106 -7.49 -4.72 9.29
N LYS A 107 -8.18 -3.58 9.44
CA LYS A 107 -8.22 -2.85 10.71
C LYS A 107 -8.80 -3.73 11.83
N GLU A 108 -9.89 -4.44 11.54
CA GLU A 108 -10.53 -5.31 12.53
C GLU A 108 -9.62 -6.47 12.94
N LEU A 109 -8.89 -7.05 11.99
CA LEU A 109 -7.96 -8.13 12.27
C LEU A 109 -6.81 -7.67 13.18
N TRP A 110 -6.23 -6.51 12.90
CA TRP A 110 -5.15 -5.98 13.73
C TRP A 110 -5.66 -5.46 15.08
N ALA A 111 -6.93 -5.04 15.16
CA ALA A 111 -7.51 -4.55 16.41
C ALA A 111 -7.47 -5.59 17.55
N GLU A 112 -7.47 -6.88 17.18
CA GLU A 112 -7.41 -7.99 18.13
C GLU A 112 -5.96 -8.43 18.41
N SER A 113 -4.98 -7.84 17.75
CA SER A 113 -3.57 -8.20 17.88
C SER A 113 -2.87 -7.31 18.89
N GLU A 114 -1.86 -7.88 19.58
CA GLU A 114 -0.98 -7.12 20.46
C GLU A 114 -0.12 -6.13 19.67
N GLU A 115 0.01 -6.34 18.36
CA GLU A 115 0.80 -5.48 17.48
C GLU A 115 -0.02 -4.37 16.82
N ARG A 116 -1.26 -4.15 17.26
CA ARG A 116 -2.14 -3.11 16.73
C ARG A 116 -1.47 -1.73 16.67
N GLY A 117 -0.80 -1.34 17.76
CA GLY A 117 -0.11 -0.05 17.83
C GLY A 117 0.97 0.08 16.77
N ALA A 118 1.76 -0.98 16.58
CA ALA A 118 2.81 -1.00 15.57
C ALA A 118 2.23 -0.88 14.17
N TRP A 119 1.11 -1.55 13.89
CA TRP A 119 0.43 -1.46 12.60
C TRP A 119 -0.09 -0.05 12.33
N VAL A 120 -0.72 0.58 13.31
CA VAL A 120 -1.21 1.95 13.20
C VAL A 120 -0.06 2.91 12.92
N ASP A 121 1.06 2.74 13.63
CA ASP A 121 2.25 3.57 13.43
C ASP A 121 2.80 3.44 12.01
N ARG A 122 2.79 2.23 11.44
CA ARG A 122 3.22 1.99 10.06
C ARG A 122 2.33 2.75 9.07
N LEU A 123 1.02 2.75 9.27
CA LEU A 123 0.09 3.48 8.42
C LEU A 123 0.33 4.99 8.49
N GLN A 124 0.54 5.51 9.69
CA GLN A 124 0.78 6.94 9.89
C GLN A 124 2.10 7.38 9.26
N GLU A 125 3.12 6.55 9.36
CA GLU A 125 4.42 6.80 8.77
C GLU A 125 4.34 6.84 7.23
N LEU A 126 3.63 5.89 6.64
CA LEU A 126 3.40 5.86 5.20
C LEU A 126 2.63 7.11 4.75
N ARG A 127 1.58 7.47 5.50
CA ARG A 127 0.79 8.67 5.20
C ARG A 127 1.66 9.92 5.20
N ALA A 128 2.55 10.04 6.18
CA ALA A 128 3.45 11.19 6.28
C ALA A 128 4.36 11.28 5.06
N ARG A 129 4.86 10.16 4.55
CA ARG A 129 5.71 10.15 3.36
C ARG A 129 4.93 10.53 2.10
N LEU A 130 3.64 10.16 2.04
CA LEU A 130 2.80 10.48 0.88
C LEU A 130 2.44 11.96 0.80
N VAL A 131 2.36 12.67 1.93
CA VAL A 131 1.99 14.08 1.97
C VAL A 131 3.19 15.03 2.03
N THR A 132 4.39 14.52 2.05
CA THR A 132 5.63 15.31 2.12
C THR A 132 5.95 16.00 0.80
#